data_2cc8b5af68d5dc6de8fe77c636318ea8
#
_entry.id   2cc8b5af68d5dc6de8fe77c636318ea8
#
_cell.length_a   1.000
_cell.length_b   1.000
_cell.length_c   1.000
_cell.angle_alpha   90.00
_cell.angle_beta   90.00
_cell.angle_gamma   90.00
#
_symmetry.space_group_name_H-M   'P 1'
#
loop_
_entity.id
_entity.type
_entity.pdbx_description
1 polymer ?
#
loop_
_entity_poly.entity_id
_entity_poly.type
_entity_poly.pdbx_seq_one_letter_code
_entity_poly.pdbx_strand_id
1 'polypeptide(L)'
;MSAPRRMGLGELADVIRPERVVGLPVGDIGSIVYDSRAVRAGSLFFAVPGDHVDGHDFVPDAVARGASAIVAERETAGVTVPQLMVARTRDALADAADAWYGRPSEHLEVIGLTGTDGKTTTSFLAVAALRAAGRRPGLIGTVAIRVGDEQRPNDDRNTTPEAPELQELLAEMVAAGNDSVVMEATSHGLTQSRVRNCRFKVALVTNVTSEHLEFHGTLEAYRAAKALLVEEAPTAVLNADDPTFPYFRDRARDRVVTYAVDAPADVRAATIDARADGTTFTVVGPRWAGEVHLQLPGAFNVYNALAALALAEVEEIDPATAAAAMGTVAGVPGRMERIDVGQPFGVVVDYAHTADSLAKVLRTLRPLTAGRLIVVFGSAGERDRVKRPAMGRVAAELADLVVVTDEDPRLEDGHAINEAIAEGARAAGARDGTNLWVIDDRRAAIAHAIGLAGAGDTILLAGKGHEGSIFYGIEKRWWDEREVARQELATAGFKADG
;
A
#
# COMPACT_ATOMS: atom_id res chain seq x y z
N MET A 1 27.91 7.57 9.80
CA MET A 1 28.14 6.89 8.51
C MET A 1 28.88 5.59 8.84
N SER A 2 28.24 4.43 8.73
CA SER A 2 28.91 3.13 8.85
C SER A 2 29.89 2.97 7.66
N ALA A 3 31.02 2.25 7.88
CA ALA A 3 31.94 1.95 6.81
C ALA A 3 31.22 1.26 5.64
N PRO A 4 31.60 1.52 4.38
CA PRO A 4 30.99 0.89 3.23
C PRO A 4 31.08 -0.63 3.40
N ARG A 5 29.94 -1.31 3.38
CA ARG A 5 29.88 -2.77 3.50
C ARG A 5 30.59 -3.39 2.30
N ARG A 6 31.38 -4.41 2.52
CA ARG A 6 32.03 -5.19 1.47
C ARG A 6 31.78 -6.68 1.75
N MET A 7 31.56 -7.42 0.70
CA MET A 7 31.37 -8.88 0.77
C MET A 7 32.09 -9.50 -0.43
N GLY A 8 32.76 -10.65 -0.20
CA GLY A 8 33.41 -11.36 -1.29
C GLY A 8 32.42 -11.86 -2.32
N LEU A 9 32.76 -11.75 -3.62
CA LEU A 9 31.89 -12.27 -4.68
C LEU A 9 31.65 -13.78 -4.55
N GLY A 10 32.67 -14.53 -4.07
CA GLY A 10 32.53 -15.96 -3.77
C GLY A 10 31.51 -16.23 -2.68
N GLU A 11 31.51 -15.45 -1.59
CA GLU A 11 30.55 -15.55 -0.50
C GLU A 11 29.11 -15.26 -1.00
N LEU A 12 28.94 -14.22 -1.83
CA LEU A 12 27.64 -13.94 -2.47
C LEU A 12 27.23 -15.06 -3.43
N ALA A 13 28.15 -15.64 -4.19
CA ALA A 13 27.86 -16.78 -5.06
C ALA A 13 27.38 -18.00 -4.27
N ASP A 14 27.95 -18.28 -3.09
CA ASP A 14 27.48 -19.35 -2.20
C ASP A 14 26.05 -19.14 -1.69
N VAL A 15 25.66 -17.88 -1.47
CA VAL A 15 24.28 -17.51 -1.08
C VAL A 15 23.31 -17.63 -2.26
N ILE A 16 23.67 -17.04 -3.41
CA ILE A 16 22.85 -17.00 -4.63
C ILE A 16 22.69 -18.40 -5.25
N ARG A 17 23.69 -19.28 -5.11
CA ARG A 17 23.73 -20.64 -5.67
C ARG A 17 23.47 -20.67 -7.19
N PRO A 18 24.32 -20.01 -7.98
CA PRO A 18 24.13 -19.99 -9.43
C PRO A 18 24.21 -21.40 -10.02
N GLU A 19 23.40 -21.66 -11.05
CA GLU A 19 23.42 -22.92 -11.79
C GLU A 19 24.72 -23.08 -12.59
N ARG A 20 25.30 -21.95 -13.02
CA ARG A 20 26.55 -21.89 -13.76
C ARG A 20 27.28 -20.59 -13.50
N VAL A 21 28.59 -20.61 -13.44
CA VAL A 21 29.45 -19.42 -13.35
C VAL A 21 30.32 -19.33 -14.60
N VAL A 22 30.32 -18.20 -15.27
CA VAL A 22 31.19 -17.86 -16.39
C VAL A 22 32.25 -16.89 -15.87
N GLY A 23 33.51 -17.21 -15.97
CA GLY A 23 34.60 -16.47 -15.38
C GLY A 23 34.91 -16.89 -13.92
N LEU A 24 35.86 -16.20 -13.28
CA LEU A 24 36.24 -16.50 -11.90
C LEU A 24 35.53 -15.52 -10.94
N PRO A 25 34.73 -16.00 -9.98
CA PRO A 25 33.99 -15.15 -9.04
C PRO A 25 34.92 -14.70 -7.88
N VAL A 26 35.90 -13.86 -8.19
CA VAL A 26 36.88 -13.33 -7.24
C VAL A 26 36.75 -11.83 -7.09
N GLY A 27 37.14 -11.32 -5.92
CA GLY A 27 37.12 -9.89 -5.57
C GLY A 27 35.98 -9.53 -4.63
N ASP A 28 36.04 -8.30 -4.15
CA ASP A 28 35.05 -7.75 -3.24
C ASP A 28 33.99 -6.95 -4.01
N ILE A 29 32.75 -7.09 -3.58
CA ILE A 29 31.59 -6.32 -4.04
C ILE A 29 31.36 -5.16 -3.07
N GLY A 30 31.17 -3.97 -3.62
CA GLY A 30 30.89 -2.74 -2.84
C GLY A 30 29.42 -2.31 -2.83
N SER A 31 28.59 -2.89 -3.71
CA SER A 31 27.14 -2.64 -3.75
C SER A 31 26.43 -3.73 -4.57
N ILE A 32 25.16 -3.95 -4.26
CA ILE A 32 24.25 -4.77 -5.05
C ILE A 32 23.24 -3.83 -5.72
N VAL A 33 23.05 -3.94 -7.03
CA VAL A 33 22.21 -3.02 -7.81
C VAL A 33 21.47 -3.76 -8.93
N TYR A 34 20.26 -3.35 -9.24
CA TYR A 34 19.44 -3.88 -10.34
C TYR A 34 19.05 -2.79 -11.36
N ASP A 35 19.38 -1.53 -11.08
CA ASP A 35 19.28 -0.41 -12.04
C ASP A 35 20.68 -0.12 -12.60
N SER A 36 20.87 -0.27 -13.92
CA SER A 36 22.16 -0.01 -14.58
C SER A 36 22.67 1.41 -14.37
N ARG A 37 21.78 2.37 -14.16
CA ARG A 37 22.13 3.78 -13.90
C ARG A 37 22.78 3.98 -12.53
N ALA A 38 22.48 3.09 -11.56
CA ALA A 38 23.04 3.11 -10.21
C ALA A 38 24.39 2.38 -10.11
N VAL A 39 24.82 1.70 -11.17
CA VAL A 39 26.10 0.95 -11.19
C VAL A 39 27.28 1.88 -10.98
N ARG A 40 28.21 1.45 -10.12
CA ARG A 40 29.50 2.08 -9.82
C ARG A 40 30.60 1.02 -9.85
N ALA A 41 31.86 1.46 -9.84
CA ALA A 41 32.99 0.53 -9.73
C ALA A 41 32.84 -0.36 -8.49
N GLY A 42 32.91 -1.68 -8.69
CA GLY A 42 32.72 -2.67 -7.63
C GLY A 42 31.27 -3.13 -7.40
N SER A 43 30.30 -2.71 -8.21
CA SER A 43 28.91 -3.16 -8.09
C SER A 43 28.74 -4.59 -8.60
N LEU A 44 27.86 -5.38 -7.94
CA LEU A 44 27.24 -6.58 -8.49
C LEU A 44 25.90 -6.16 -9.13
N PHE A 45 25.78 -6.30 -10.44
CA PHE A 45 24.59 -5.93 -11.19
C PHE A 45 23.67 -7.15 -11.41
N PHE A 46 22.42 -7.01 -11.05
CA PHE A 46 21.36 -8.02 -11.28
C PHE A 46 20.55 -7.62 -12.51
N ALA A 47 20.64 -8.41 -13.57
CA ALA A 47 19.87 -8.23 -14.81
C ALA A 47 18.44 -8.75 -14.65
N VAL A 48 17.60 -7.99 -13.96
CA VAL A 48 16.23 -8.38 -13.63
C VAL A 48 15.31 -8.18 -14.83
N PRO A 49 14.59 -9.21 -15.32
CA PRO A 49 13.53 -9.04 -16.28
C PRO A 49 12.36 -8.23 -15.67
N GLY A 50 11.99 -7.12 -16.32
CA GLY A 50 10.84 -6.30 -15.96
C GLY A 50 9.68 -6.48 -16.94
N ASP A 51 8.52 -5.92 -16.60
CA ASP A 51 7.29 -6.05 -17.40
C ASP A 51 7.38 -5.31 -18.75
N HIS A 52 8.18 -4.25 -18.84
CA HIS A 52 8.33 -3.41 -20.03
C HIS A 52 9.75 -3.40 -20.58
N VAL A 53 10.75 -3.72 -19.77
CA VAL A 53 12.16 -3.60 -20.12
C VAL A 53 12.91 -4.79 -19.51
N ASP A 54 13.75 -5.45 -20.30
CA ASP A 54 14.58 -6.55 -19.82
C ASP A 54 15.93 -6.04 -19.31
N GLY A 55 16.24 -6.29 -18.05
CA GLY A 55 17.51 -5.92 -17.42
C GLY A 55 18.75 -6.47 -18.13
N HIS A 56 18.61 -7.58 -18.88
CA HIS A 56 19.70 -8.16 -19.65
C HIS A 56 20.20 -7.23 -20.76
N ASP A 57 19.33 -6.39 -21.31
CA ASP A 57 19.70 -5.45 -22.39
C ASP A 57 20.66 -4.36 -21.89
N PHE A 58 20.74 -4.15 -20.56
CA PHE A 58 21.60 -3.17 -19.92
C PHE A 58 22.91 -3.76 -19.38
N VAL A 59 23.17 -5.05 -19.54
CA VAL A 59 24.43 -5.67 -19.08
C VAL A 59 25.66 -4.99 -19.68
N PRO A 60 25.71 -4.66 -20.99
CA PRO A 60 26.86 -3.95 -21.54
C PRO A 60 27.07 -2.57 -20.91
N ASP A 61 26.00 -1.81 -20.64
CA ASP A 61 26.07 -0.49 -19.99
C ASP A 61 26.55 -0.64 -18.52
N ALA A 62 26.04 -1.62 -17.79
CA ALA A 62 26.49 -1.92 -16.43
C ALA A 62 27.98 -2.24 -16.35
N VAL A 63 28.48 -3.07 -17.27
CA VAL A 63 29.92 -3.37 -17.37
C VAL A 63 30.74 -2.12 -17.70
N ALA A 64 30.28 -1.30 -18.66
CA ALA A 64 30.96 -0.06 -19.01
C ALA A 64 31.01 0.95 -17.84
N ARG A 65 30.02 0.91 -16.93
CA ARG A 65 29.99 1.73 -15.70
C ARG A 65 30.80 1.14 -14.55
N GLY A 66 31.36 -0.05 -14.70
CA GLY A 66 32.27 -0.66 -13.74
C GLY A 66 31.64 -1.72 -12.84
N ALA A 67 30.58 -2.39 -13.27
CA ALA A 67 30.11 -3.59 -12.60
C ALA A 67 31.24 -4.63 -12.54
N SER A 68 31.49 -5.18 -11.34
CA SER A 68 32.54 -6.20 -11.12
C SER A 68 32.05 -7.61 -11.44
N ALA A 69 30.75 -7.85 -11.42
CA ALA A 69 30.12 -9.10 -11.81
C ALA A 69 28.64 -8.86 -12.17
N ILE A 70 28.05 -9.83 -12.86
CA ILE A 70 26.66 -9.82 -13.32
C ILE A 70 25.95 -11.06 -12.77
N VAL A 71 24.71 -10.91 -12.30
CA VAL A 71 23.77 -12.00 -12.05
C VAL A 71 22.66 -11.92 -13.10
N ALA A 72 22.42 -13.03 -13.82
CA ALA A 72 21.55 -13.05 -14.98
C ALA A 72 20.89 -14.42 -15.18
N GLU A 73 19.77 -14.48 -15.91
CA GLU A 73 19.08 -15.72 -16.28
C GLU A 73 19.67 -16.33 -17.58
N ARG A 74 20.37 -15.54 -18.36
CA ARG A 74 21.07 -15.95 -19.58
C ARG A 74 22.41 -15.25 -19.74
N GLU A 75 23.37 -15.95 -20.35
CA GLU A 75 24.71 -15.40 -20.63
C GLU A 75 24.65 -14.28 -21.65
N THR A 76 25.36 -13.20 -21.37
CA THR A 76 25.58 -12.10 -22.32
C THR A 76 26.96 -12.25 -22.96
N ALA A 77 27.01 -12.44 -24.27
CA ALA A 77 28.26 -12.60 -25.01
C ALA A 77 29.12 -11.33 -24.99
N GLY A 78 30.45 -11.48 -24.98
CA GLY A 78 31.39 -10.37 -25.01
C GLY A 78 31.56 -9.63 -23.67
N VAL A 79 30.97 -10.09 -22.60
CA VAL A 79 31.14 -9.56 -21.24
C VAL A 79 32.46 -10.08 -20.64
N THR A 80 33.25 -9.17 -20.08
CA THR A 80 34.61 -9.47 -19.57
C THR A 80 34.64 -9.72 -18.06
N VAL A 81 33.54 -9.43 -17.35
CA VAL A 81 33.41 -9.68 -15.91
C VAL A 81 32.72 -11.04 -15.64
N PRO A 82 32.87 -11.61 -14.45
CA PRO A 82 32.16 -12.84 -14.10
C PRO A 82 30.66 -12.72 -14.24
N GLN A 83 30.01 -13.78 -14.74
CA GLN A 83 28.56 -13.88 -14.84
C GLN A 83 28.08 -15.08 -14.03
N LEU A 84 27.16 -14.85 -13.09
CA LEU A 84 26.49 -15.84 -12.27
C LEU A 84 25.11 -16.13 -12.87
N MET A 85 24.96 -17.30 -13.46
CA MET A 85 23.71 -17.71 -14.12
C MET A 85 22.76 -18.32 -13.11
N VAL A 86 21.55 -17.80 -13.01
CA VAL A 86 20.52 -18.22 -12.05
C VAL A 86 19.20 -18.51 -12.74
N ALA A 87 18.35 -19.33 -12.14
CA ALA A 87 17.02 -19.63 -12.67
C ALA A 87 16.08 -18.40 -12.68
N ARG A 88 16.16 -17.58 -11.59
CA ARG A 88 15.36 -16.35 -11.44
C ARG A 88 16.21 -15.26 -10.79
N THR A 89 16.46 -14.20 -11.54
CA THR A 89 17.30 -13.10 -11.05
C THR A 89 16.67 -12.36 -9.86
N ARG A 90 15.32 -12.30 -9.78
CA ARG A 90 14.61 -11.68 -8.63
C ARG A 90 14.83 -12.46 -7.33
N ASP A 91 14.83 -13.80 -7.39
CA ASP A 91 15.09 -14.63 -6.22
C ASP A 91 16.54 -14.46 -5.75
N ALA A 92 17.48 -14.47 -6.70
CA ALA A 92 18.89 -14.24 -6.43
C ALA A 92 19.18 -12.85 -5.84
N LEU A 93 18.46 -11.82 -6.32
CA LEU A 93 18.55 -10.46 -5.79
C LEU A 93 18.09 -10.40 -4.33
N ALA A 94 16.98 -11.06 -4.00
CA ALA A 94 16.47 -11.13 -2.64
C ALA A 94 17.40 -11.92 -1.71
N ASP A 95 17.93 -13.06 -2.17
CA ASP A 95 18.89 -13.87 -1.42
C ASP A 95 20.18 -13.08 -1.14
N ALA A 96 20.69 -12.36 -2.14
CA ALA A 96 21.86 -11.49 -2.00
C ALA A 96 21.60 -10.31 -1.07
N ALA A 97 20.43 -9.64 -1.17
CA ALA A 97 20.07 -8.52 -0.34
C ALA A 97 19.97 -8.90 1.14
N ASP A 98 19.30 -10.02 1.44
CA ASP A 98 19.19 -10.54 2.80
C ASP A 98 20.56 -10.77 3.43
N ALA A 99 21.47 -11.47 2.72
CA ALA A 99 22.84 -11.69 3.18
C ALA A 99 23.64 -10.39 3.28
N TRP A 100 23.51 -9.53 2.26
CA TRP A 100 24.19 -8.22 2.21
C TRP A 100 23.86 -7.34 3.41
N TYR A 101 22.61 -7.28 3.81
CA TYR A 101 22.16 -6.49 4.96
C TYR A 101 22.20 -7.26 6.29
N GLY A 102 22.68 -8.50 6.32
CA GLY A 102 22.96 -9.30 7.53
C GLY A 102 21.72 -9.93 8.12
N ARG A 103 20.78 -10.33 7.28
CA ARG A 103 19.54 -11.04 7.67
C ARG A 103 18.75 -10.31 8.76
N PRO A 104 18.37 -9.05 8.53
CA PRO A 104 17.81 -8.20 9.59
C PRO A 104 16.48 -8.75 10.14
N SER A 105 15.71 -9.52 9.36
CA SER A 105 14.46 -10.14 9.81
C SER A 105 14.66 -11.24 10.86
N GLU A 106 15.90 -11.71 11.11
CA GLU A 106 16.22 -12.59 12.23
C GLU A 106 16.24 -11.85 13.59
N HIS A 107 16.32 -10.53 13.54
CA HIS A 107 16.43 -9.64 14.70
C HIS A 107 15.17 -8.79 14.96
N LEU A 108 14.13 -8.99 14.14
CA LEU A 108 12.84 -8.30 14.22
C LEU A 108 11.70 -9.31 14.20
N GLU A 109 10.65 -9.05 14.97
CA GLU A 109 9.39 -9.75 14.79
C GLU A 109 8.66 -9.14 13.58
N VAL A 110 8.63 -9.86 12.46
CA VAL A 110 8.02 -9.37 11.23
C VAL A 110 6.55 -9.76 11.17
N ILE A 111 5.66 -8.76 11.13
CA ILE A 111 4.21 -8.90 11.00
C ILE A 111 3.84 -8.46 9.58
N GLY A 112 3.48 -9.42 8.73
CA GLY A 112 3.08 -9.15 7.36
C GLY A 112 1.57 -8.95 7.24
N LEU A 113 1.16 -7.87 6.56
CA LEU A 113 -0.25 -7.58 6.25
C LEU A 113 -0.49 -7.67 4.75
N THR A 114 -1.46 -8.49 4.34
CA THR A 114 -1.91 -8.53 2.95
C THR A 114 -3.43 -8.42 2.86
N GLY A 115 -3.92 -8.21 1.66
CA GLY A 115 -5.35 -8.04 1.36
C GLY A 115 -5.56 -7.09 0.19
N THR A 116 -6.80 -6.89 -0.23
CA THR A 116 -7.15 -5.87 -1.22
C THR A 116 -7.24 -4.51 -0.53
N ASP A 117 -8.16 -4.32 0.38
CA ASP A 117 -8.40 -3.09 1.12
C ASP A 117 -7.99 -3.21 2.59
N GLY A 118 -7.82 -2.07 3.27
CA GLY A 118 -7.64 -1.99 4.73
C GLY A 118 -6.22 -2.21 5.24
N LYS A 119 -5.26 -2.63 4.42
CA LYS A 119 -3.86 -2.87 4.83
C LYS A 119 -3.27 -1.69 5.60
N THR A 120 -3.28 -0.51 4.99
CA THR A 120 -2.67 0.70 5.54
C THR A 120 -3.33 1.12 6.86
N THR A 121 -4.66 1.15 6.93
CA THR A 121 -5.34 1.49 8.17
C THR A 121 -5.05 0.47 9.27
N THR A 122 -5.10 -0.81 8.94
CA THR A 122 -4.78 -1.89 9.89
C THR A 122 -3.33 -1.79 10.37
N SER A 123 -2.37 -1.44 9.51
CA SER A 123 -0.97 -1.29 9.89
C SER A 123 -0.76 -0.14 10.90
N PHE A 124 -1.45 0.99 10.73
CA PHE A 124 -1.40 2.09 11.69
C PHE A 124 -2.03 1.72 13.03
N LEU A 125 -3.18 1.02 13.03
CA LEU A 125 -3.83 0.55 14.25
C LEU A 125 -2.98 -0.50 14.98
N ALA A 126 -2.35 -1.43 14.23
CA ALA A 126 -1.43 -2.42 14.78
C ALA A 126 -0.20 -1.78 15.44
N VAL A 127 0.40 -0.79 14.76
CA VAL A 127 1.53 -0.01 15.32
C VAL A 127 1.11 0.70 16.61
N ALA A 128 -0.08 1.30 16.66
CA ALA A 128 -0.58 1.95 17.87
C ALA A 128 -0.74 0.96 19.02
N ALA A 129 -1.32 -0.21 18.78
CA ALA A 129 -1.49 -1.28 19.76
C ALA A 129 -0.14 -1.80 20.31
N LEU A 130 0.82 -2.09 19.40
CA LEU A 130 2.16 -2.54 19.77
C LEU A 130 2.91 -1.50 20.62
N ARG A 131 2.84 -0.21 20.25
CA ARG A 131 3.46 0.88 21.02
C ARG A 131 2.88 1.03 22.42
N ALA A 132 1.57 0.90 22.57
CA ALA A 132 0.92 0.96 23.89
C ALA A 132 1.34 -0.18 24.80
N ALA A 133 1.75 -1.31 24.25
CA ALA A 133 2.36 -2.43 24.99
C ALA A 133 3.86 -2.22 25.28
N GLY A 134 4.40 -1.02 25.02
CA GLY A 134 5.82 -0.73 25.26
C GLY A 134 6.78 -1.26 24.18
N ARG A 135 6.26 -1.77 23.07
CA ARG A 135 7.07 -2.22 21.93
C ARG A 135 7.57 -1.03 21.10
N ARG A 136 8.58 -1.28 20.31
CA ARG A 136 9.15 -0.30 19.35
C ARG A 136 8.96 -0.78 17.90
N PRO A 137 7.71 -0.79 17.39
CA PRO A 137 7.45 -1.26 16.05
C PRO A 137 7.96 -0.28 14.98
N GLY A 138 8.63 -0.81 13.95
CA GLY A 138 8.79 -0.17 12.66
C GLY A 138 7.51 -0.28 11.84
N LEU A 139 7.43 0.47 10.74
CA LEU A 139 6.35 0.41 9.76
C LEU A 139 6.92 0.49 8.36
N ILE A 140 6.52 -0.43 7.48
CA ILE A 140 6.74 -0.35 6.04
C ILE A 140 5.37 -0.47 5.36
N GLY A 141 4.87 0.63 4.86
CA GLY A 141 3.53 0.66 4.27
C GLY A 141 3.41 1.65 3.12
N THR A 142 2.23 1.65 2.51
CA THR A 142 1.91 2.50 1.35
C THR A 142 2.14 3.98 1.64
N VAL A 143 1.73 4.44 2.82
CA VAL A 143 1.68 5.87 3.19
C VAL A 143 2.93 6.31 3.91
N ALA A 144 3.51 5.45 4.73
CA ALA A 144 4.60 5.83 5.61
C ALA A 144 5.59 4.70 5.84
N ILE A 145 6.82 5.11 6.13
CA ILE A 145 7.90 4.29 6.66
C ILE A 145 8.25 4.85 8.04
N ARG A 146 8.36 3.97 9.05
CA ARG A 146 8.79 4.34 10.41
C ARG A 146 10.03 3.54 10.79
N VAL A 147 11.09 4.25 11.14
CA VAL A 147 12.35 3.70 11.64
C VAL A 147 12.65 4.35 12.99
N GLY A 148 12.77 3.58 14.05
CA GLY A 148 12.85 4.12 15.40
C GLY A 148 11.61 4.94 15.75
N ASP A 149 11.84 6.19 16.17
CA ASP A 149 10.77 7.14 16.48
C ASP A 149 10.44 8.08 15.29
N GLU A 150 11.23 8.05 14.24
CA GLU A 150 11.02 8.86 13.05
C GLU A 150 10.02 8.18 12.10
N GLN A 151 9.04 8.95 11.65
CA GLN A 151 8.11 8.55 10.60
C GLN A 151 8.23 9.51 9.42
N ARG A 152 8.41 8.95 8.23
CA ARG A 152 8.49 9.71 6.97
C ARG A 152 7.47 9.19 5.97
N PRO A 153 7.01 10.00 5.01
CA PRO A 153 6.23 9.51 3.88
C PRO A 153 6.97 8.40 3.15
N ASN A 154 6.22 7.46 2.58
CA ASN A 154 6.77 6.54 1.59
C ASN A 154 6.70 7.23 0.23
N ASP A 155 7.81 7.81 -0.21
CA ASP A 155 7.92 8.50 -1.50
C ASP A 155 8.12 7.53 -2.67
N ASP A 156 8.37 6.25 -2.39
CA ASP A 156 8.42 5.18 -3.37
C ASP A 156 7.02 4.80 -3.82
N ARG A 157 6.89 4.43 -5.09
CA ARG A 157 5.62 3.99 -5.66
C ARG A 157 5.19 2.59 -5.20
N ASN A 158 6.10 1.88 -4.57
CA ASN A 158 5.89 0.51 -4.13
C ASN A 158 5.52 0.48 -2.65
N THR A 159 4.33 0.03 -2.34
CA THR A 159 3.92 -0.28 -0.97
C THR A 159 4.88 -1.27 -0.30
N THR A 160 5.33 -2.27 -1.06
CA THR A 160 6.37 -3.23 -0.67
C THR A 160 7.60 -2.90 -1.50
N PRO A 161 8.68 -2.34 -0.94
CA PRO A 161 9.90 -2.00 -1.66
C PRO A 161 10.52 -3.21 -2.37
N GLU A 162 11.41 -2.98 -3.34
CA GLU A 162 12.22 -4.06 -3.91
C GLU A 162 13.13 -4.66 -2.83
N ALA A 163 13.60 -5.88 -3.04
CA ALA A 163 14.31 -6.62 -1.99
C ALA A 163 15.53 -5.90 -1.39
N PRO A 164 16.40 -5.21 -2.17
CA PRO A 164 17.51 -4.46 -1.58
C PRO A 164 17.06 -3.35 -0.64
N GLU A 165 16.11 -2.51 -1.07
CA GLU A 165 15.58 -1.39 -0.30
C GLU A 165 14.82 -1.89 0.94
N LEU A 166 14.09 -3.00 0.81
CA LEU A 166 13.40 -3.62 1.92
C LEU A 166 14.37 -4.11 2.99
N GLN A 167 15.42 -4.84 2.61
CA GLN A 167 16.42 -5.36 3.55
C GLN A 167 17.25 -4.23 4.17
N GLU A 168 17.51 -3.15 3.43
CA GLU A 168 18.14 -1.94 3.96
C GLU A 168 17.29 -1.31 5.05
N LEU A 169 15.98 -1.09 4.81
CA LEU A 169 15.04 -0.55 5.80
C LEU A 169 14.94 -1.42 7.05
N LEU A 170 14.90 -2.75 6.89
CA LEU A 170 14.89 -3.67 8.03
C LEU A 170 16.19 -3.56 8.84
N ALA A 171 17.35 -3.43 8.18
CA ALA A 171 18.63 -3.24 8.84
C ALA A 171 18.72 -1.87 9.56
N GLU A 172 18.17 -0.80 8.96
CA GLU A 172 18.02 0.50 9.62
C GLU A 172 17.15 0.40 10.88
N MET A 173 16.04 -0.35 10.82
CA MET A 173 15.16 -0.58 11.97
C MET A 173 15.88 -1.32 13.10
N VAL A 174 16.63 -2.37 12.79
CA VAL A 174 17.46 -3.09 13.77
C VAL A 174 18.45 -2.13 14.44
N ALA A 175 19.16 -1.33 13.63
CA ALA A 175 20.13 -0.36 14.13
C ALA A 175 19.50 0.75 14.99
N ALA A 176 18.25 1.14 14.67
CA ALA A 176 17.47 2.11 15.45
C ALA A 176 16.86 1.51 16.74
N GLY A 177 17.01 0.18 16.95
CA GLY A 177 16.49 -0.53 18.13
C GLY A 177 14.99 -0.80 18.06
N ASN A 178 14.41 -0.92 16.86
CA ASN A 178 13.09 -1.51 16.70
C ASN A 178 13.14 -3.00 17.11
N ASP A 179 12.07 -3.50 17.72
CA ASP A 179 11.92 -4.91 18.12
C ASP A 179 11.00 -5.69 17.17
N SER A 180 10.22 -4.98 16.41
CA SER A 180 9.22 -5.52 15.49
C SER A 180 9.02 -4.60 14.31
N VAL A 181 8.41 -5.12 13.23
CA VAL A 181 7.98 -4.33 12.07
C VAL A 181 6.62 -4.81 11.58
N VAL A 182 5.74 -3.85 11.31
CA VAL A 182 4.47 -4.07 10.62
C VAL A 182 4.69 -3.72 9.15
N MET A 183 4.50 -4.70 8.25
CA MET A 183 4.83 -4.57 6.83
C MET A 183 3.62 -4.87 5.95
N GLU A 184 3.25 -3.94 5.07
CA GLU A 184 2.28 -4.21 4.03
C GLU A 184 2.93 -5.04 2.91
N ALA A 185 2.51 -6.32 2.78
CA ALA A 185 2.97 -7.25 1.75
C ALA A 185 1.93 -7.32 0.61
N THR A 186 2.20 -6.63 -0.49
CA THR A 186 1.34 -6.64 -1.68
C THR A 186 1.45 -7.94 -2.46
N SER A 187 0.42 -8.29 -3.25
CA SER A 187 0.48 -9.46 -4.13
C SER A 187 1.64 -9.39 -5.14
N HIS A 188 1.96 -8.20 -5.66
CA HIS A 188 3.15 -7.98 -6.50
C HIS A 188 4.44 -8.25 -5.71
N GLY A 189 4.56 -7.69 -4.50
CA GLY A 189 5.74 -7.90 -3.65
C GLY A 189 5.99 -9.37 -3.33
N LEU A 190 4.92 -10.10 -3.03
CA LEU A 190 4.98 -11.55 -2.79
C LEU A 190 5.37 -12.33 -4.04
N THR A 191 4.73 -12.08 -5.20
CA THR A 191 5.01 -12.78 -6.46
C THR A 191 6.38 -12.43 -7.04
N GLN A 192 6.84 -11.21 -6.84
CA GLN A 192 8.14 -10.71 -7.34
C GLN A 192 9.30 -10.95 -6.35
N SER A 193 9.10 -11.81 -5.35
CA SER A 193 10.13 -12.21 -4.37
C SER A 193 10.72 -11.05 -3.55
N ARG A 194 10.00 -9.90 -3.45
CA ARG A 194 10.51 -8.72 -2.74
C ARG A 194 10.68 -8.97 -1.24
N VAL A 195 9.80 -9.80 -0.66
CA VAL A 195 9.80 -10.18 0.76
C VAL A 195 10.45 -11.54 1.03
N ARG A 196 11.06 -12.15 0.02
CA ARG A 196 11.77 -13.43 0.16
C ARG A 196 12.84 -13.31 1.24
N ASN A 197 12.99 -14.34 2.05
CA ASN A 197 13.85 -14.42 3.24
C ASN A 197 13.41 -13.54 4.44
N CYS A 198 12.33 -12.76 4.35
CA CYS A 198 11.74 -12.16 5.53
C CYS A 198 11.10 -13.25 6.39
N ARG A 199 11.52 -13.36 7.66
CA ARG A 199 10.98 -14.35 8.61
C ARG A 199 9.70 -13.81 9.25
N PHE A 200 8.57 -14.04 8.59
CA PHE A 200 7.28 -13.61 9.12
C PHE A 200 6.87 -14.41 10.36
N LYS A 201 6.57 -13.72 11.46
CA LYS A 201 5.96 -14.28 12.67
C LYS A 201 4.44 -14.40 12.52
N VAL A 202 3.82 -13.38 11.92
CA VAL A 202 2.38 -13.30 11.74
C VAL A 202 2.06 -12.89 10.30
N ALA A 203 1.10 -13.58 9.68
CA ALA A 203 0.45 -13.19 8.44
C ALA A 203 -0.98 -12.71 8.74
N LEU A 204 -1.28 -11.45 8.46
CA LEU A 204 -2.61 -10.89 8.61
C LEU A 204 -3.24 -10.69 7.23
N VAL A 205 -4.44 -11.24 7.01
CA VAL A 205 -5.22 -11.06 5.77
C VAL A 205 -6.47 -10.26 6.08
N THR A 206 -6.65 -9.11 5.40
CA THR A 206 -7.81 -8.25 5.61
C THR A 206 -9.03 -8.72 4.82
N ASN A 207 -8.92 -8.76 3.51
CA ASN A 207 -9.96 -9.20 2.56
C ASN A 207 -9.34 -9.46 1.19
N VAL A 208 -10.04 -10.20 0.33
CA VAL A 208 -9.62 -10.41 -1.06
C VAL A 208 -10.82 -10.20 -1.99
N THR A 209 -10.81 -9.08 -2.70
CA THR A 209 -11.73 -8.75 -3.77
C THR A 209 -10.99 -8.65 -5.11
N SER A 210 -11.69 -8.37 -6.21
CA SER A 210 -11.08 -8.32 -7.54
C SER A 210 -10.23 -7.04 -7.70
N GLU A 211 -8.91 -7.21 -7.82
CA GLU A 211 -7.94 -6.14 -8.08
C GLU A 211 -6.70 -6.72 -8.79
N HIS A 212 -5.97 -5.89 -9.54
CA HIS A 212 -4.72 -6.25 -10.23
C HIS A 212 -4.82 -7.46 -11.18
N LEU A 213 -5.98 -7.64 -11.84
CA LEU A 213 -6.16 -8.73 -12.79
C LEU A 213 -5.32 -8.55 -14.06
N GLU A 214 -4.91 -7.33 -14.40
CA GLU A 214 -3.96 -7.03 -15.48
C GLU A 214 -2.59 -7.69 -15.25
N PHE A 215 -2.19 -7.87 -13.99
CA PHE A 215 -0.93 -8.53 -13.62
C PHE A 215 -1.11 -10.02 -13.33
N HIS A 216 -2.15 -10.37 -12.55
CA HIS A 216 -2.35 -11.76 -12.09
C HIS A 216 -3.15 -12.61 -13.08
N GLY A 217 -3.84 -12.00 -14.04
CA GLY A 217 -4.70 -12.68 -15.01
C GLY A 217 -6.03 -13.15 -14.43
N THR A 218 -6.04 -13.79 -13.26
CA THR A 218 -7.25 -14.32 -12.62
C THR A 218 -7.33 -14.00 -11.12
N LEU A 219 -8.56 -14.03 -10.56
CA LEU A 219 -8.76 -13.86 -9.12
C LEU A 219 -8.10 -14.99 -8.31
N GLU A 220 -8.07 -16.21 -8.87
CA GLU A 220 -7.41 -17.36 -8.27
C GLU A 220 -5.91 -17.15 -8.14
N ALA A 221 -5.25 -16.63 -9.19
CA ALA A 221 -3.82 -16.31 -9.15
C ALA A 221 -3.52 -15.15 -8.18
N TYR A 222 -4.38 -14.13 -8.14
CA TYR A 222 -4.27 -13.03 -7.20
C TYR A 222 -4.39 -13.51 -5.74
N ARG A 223 -5.37 -14.36 -5.45
CA ARG A 223 -5.56 -14.99 -4.14
C ARG A 223 -4.37 -15.89 -3.78
N ALA A 224 -3.87 -16.70 -4.72
CA ALA A 224 -2.71 -17.55 -4.52
C ALA A 224 -1.44 -16.74 -4.20
N ALA A 225 -1.23 -15.61 -4.87
CA ALA A 225 -0.13 -14.70 -4.56
C ALA A 225 -0.14 -14.21 -3.10
N LYS A 226 -1.33 -13.86 -2.56
CA LYS A 226 -1.46 -13.45 -1.16
C LYS A 226 -1.29 -14.62 -0.18
N ALA A 227 -1.63 -15.83 -0.58
CA ALA A 227 -1.49 -17.02 0.26
C ALA A 227 -0.02 -17.35 0.57
N LEU A 228 0.93 -16.92 -0.27
CA LEU A 228 2.36 -17.09 0.00
C LEU A 228 2.75 -16.54 1.39
N LEU A 229 2.16 -15.41 1.80
CA LEU A 229 2.42 -14.85 3.13
C LEU A 229 1.89 -15.75 4.24
N VAL A 230 0.70 -16.33 4.07
CA VAL A 230 0.07 -17.22 5.05
C VAL A 230 0.81 -18.56 5.15
N GLU A 231 1.32 -19.05 4.02
CA GLU A 231 2.07 -20.29 3.93
C GLU A 231 3.46 -20.19 4.57
N GLU A 232 4.02 -18.98 4.66
CA GLU A 232 5.33 -18.75 5.28
C GLU A 232 5.26 -18.52 6.80
N ALA A 233 4.23 -17.86 7.28
CA ALA A 233 4.11 -17.48 8.69
C ALA A 233 3.55 -18.60 9.57
N PRO A 234 4.08 -18.83 10.79
CA PRO A 234 3.52 -19.81 11.72
C PRO A 234 2.13 -19.43 12.25
N THR A 235 1.78 -18.15 12.29
CA THR A 235 0.48 -17.68 12.75
C THR A 235 -0.22 -16.86 11.67
N ALA A 236 -1.49 -17.18 11.41
CA ALA A 236 -2.36 -16.42 10.51
C ALA A 236 -3.49 -15.72 11.28
N VAL A 237 -3.72 -14.44 10.99
CA VAL A 237 -4.88 -13.66 11.44
C VAL A 237 -5.81 -13.47 10.25
N LEU A 238 -7.02 -14.02 10.30
CA LEU A 238 -7.90 -14.15 9.14
C LEU A 238 -9.30 -13.57 9.41
N ASN A 239 -9.84 -12.89 8.40
CA ASN A 239 -11.21 -12.38 8.38
C ASN A 239 -12.19 -13.52 8.07
N ALA A 240 -13.01 -13.95 9.03
CA ALA A 240 -13.96 -15.04 8.86
C ALA A 240 -15.20 -14.64 8.05
N ASP A 241 -15.48 -13.35 7.86
CA ASP A 241 -16.55 -12.86 6.99
C ASP A 241 -16.12 -12.79 5.52
N ASP A 242 -14.82 -12.88 5.21
CA ASP A 242 -14.36 -12.84 3.83
C ASP A 242 -14.66 -14.18 3.11
N PRO A 243 -15.26 -14.16 1.91
CA PRO A 243 -15.56 -15.40 1.17
C PRO A 243 -14.33 -16.28 0.88
N THR A 244 -13.13 -15.69 0.91
CA THR A 244 -11.86 -16.43 0.71
C THR A 244 -11.30 -17.04 1.98
N PHE A 245 -11.93 -16.82 3.14
CA PHE A 245 -11.47 -17.33 4.44
C PHE A 245 -11.13 -18.84 4.43
N PRO A 246 -11.99 -19.75 3.89
CA PRO A 246 -11.66 -21.18 3.88
C PRO A 246 -10.37 -21.47 3.13
N TYR A 247 -10.10 -20.75 2.03
CA TYR A 247 -8.91 -20.93 1.23
C TYR A 247 -7.62 -20.58 1.99
N PHE A 248 -7.62 -19.48 2.77
CA PHE A 248 -6.46 -19.08 3.58
C PHE A 248 -6.31 -19.95 4.83
N ARG A 249 -7.43 -20.30 5.49
CA ARG A 249 -7.41 -21.20 6.65
C ARG A 249 -6.76 -22.55 6.31
N ASP A 250 -7.11 -23.13 5.16
CA ASP A 250 -6.61 -24.44 4.74
C ASP A 250 -5.10 -24.40 4.35
N ARG A 251 -4.51 -23.22 4.24
CA ARG A 251 -3.07 -22.96 3.94
C ARG A 251 -2.29 -22.43 5.13
N ALA A 252 -2.95 -22.07 6.21
CA ALA A 252 -2.28 -21.68 7.43
C ALA A 252 -1.50 -22.84 8.05
N ARG A 253 -0.28 -22.55 8.54
CA ARG A 253 0.64 -23.60 9.00
C ARG A 253 0.26 -24.16 10.37
N ASP A 254 0.28 -23.31 11.40
CA ASP A 254 0.23 -23.80 12.78
C ASP A 254 -0.98 -23.23 13.53
N ARG A 255 -1.06 -21.90 13.66
CA ARG A 255 -2.09 -21.21 14.43
C ARG A 255 -2.91 -20.29 13.56
N VAL A 256 -4.24 -20.33 13.75
CA VAL A 256 -5.17 -19.36 13.15
C VAL A 256 -5.89 -18.63 14.28
N VAL A 257 -5.93 -17.30 14.18
CA VAL A 257 -6.79 -16.43 14.98
C VAL A 257 -7.73 -15.72 14.03
N THR A 258 -9.01 -15.76 14.33
CA THR A 258 -10.07 -15.26 13.45
C THR A 258 -10.68 -13.98 13.99
N TYR A 259 -11.12 -13.10 13.09
CA TYR A 259 -11.94 -11.95 13.44
C TYR A 259 -13.13 -11.82 12.47
N ALA A 260 -14.24 -11.27 12.94
CA ALA A 260 -15.46 -11.08 12.15
C ALA A 260 -16.41 -10.05 12.77
N VAL A 261 -17.35 -9.57 11.98
CA VAL A 261 -18.56 -8.87 12.43
C VAL A 261 -19.74 -9.84 12.50
N ASP A 262 -19.96 -10.59 11.42
CA ASP A 262 -21.16 -11.44 11.24
C ASP A 262 -20.89 -12.90 11.57
N ALA A 263 -19.78 -13.48 11.11
CA ALA A 263 -19.45 -14.89 11.30
C ALA A 263 -18.96 -15.19 12.73
N PRO A 264 -19.02 -16.46 13.18
CA PRO A 264 -18.30 -16.90 14.37
C PRO A 264 -16.79 -16.70 14.22
N ALA A 265 -16.16 -16.06 15.21
CA ALA A 265 -14.71 -15.78 15.20
C ALA A 265 -14.20 -15.62 16.63
N ASP A 266 -12.86 -15.68 16.81
CA ASP A 266 -12.21 -15.48 18.11
C ASP A 266 -12.41 -14.05 18.61
N VAL A 267 -12.26 -13.05 17.72
CA VAL A 267 -12.46 -11.63 18.03
C VAL A 267 -13.64 -11.11 17.19
N ARG A 268 -14.72 -10.67 17.83
CA ARG A 268 -15.95 -10.26 17.15
C ARG A 268 -16.40 -8.88 17.56
N ALA A 269 -16.93 -8.13 16.58
CA ALA A 269 -17.68 -6.91 16.89
C ALA A 269 -19.19 -7.17 17.02
N ALA A 270 -19.81 -6.34 17.83
CA ALA A 270 -21.27 -6.20 17.93
C ALA A 270 -21.62 -4.72 18.15
N THR A 271 -22.90 -4.36 17.98
CA THR A 271 -23.41 -3.02 18.30
C THR A 271 -22.55 -1.90 17.68
N ILE A 272 -22.53 -1.85 16.34
CA ILE A 272 -21.71 -0.86 15.60
C ILE A 272 -22.51 0.43 15.43
N ASP A 273 -21.93 1.56 15.88
CA ASP A 273 -22.44 2.92 15.67
C ASP A 273 -21.37 3.71 14.91
N ALA A 274 -21.55 3.87 13.60
CA ALA A 274 -20.67 4.61 12.73
C ALA A 274 -21.20 6.02 12.51
N ARG A 275 -20.39 7.04 12.90
CA ARG A 275 -20.70 8.46 12.80
C ARG A 275 -19.67 9.19 11.94
N ALA A 276 -19.95 10.46 11.63
CA ALA A 276 -19.04 11.29 10.83
C ALA A 276 -17.70 11.60 11.55
N ASP A 277 -17.70 11.58 12.87
CA ASP A 277 -16.56 11.87 13.73
C ASP A 277 -15.84 10.62 14.25
N GLY A 278 -16.35 9.42 13.91
CA GLY A 278 -15.71 8.18 14.31
C GLY A 278 -16.65 6.98 14.32
N THR A 279 -16.18 5.87 14.85
CA THR A 279 -16.95 4.62 14.94
C THR A 279 -16.82 4.03 16.34
N THR A 280 -17.95 3.75 16.98
CA THR A 280 -18.01 3.06 18.27
C THR A 280 -18.60 1.66 18.08
N PHE A 281 -18.04 0.65 18.72
CA PHE A 281 -18.56 -0.72 18.67
C PHE A 281 -18.12 -1.52 19.91
N THR A 282 -18.87 -2.57 20.22
CA THR A 282 -18.47 -3.53 21.27
C THR A 282 -17.66 -4.65 20.64
N VAL A 283 -16.66 -5.14 21.38
CA VAL A 283 -15.86 -6.32 20.99
C VAL A 283 -16.05 -7.41 22.02
N VAL A 284 -16.12 -8.64 21.55
CA VAL A 284 -16.05 -9.86 22.36
C VAL A 284 -14.87 -10.68 21.83
N GLY A 285 -13.88 -10.89 22.67
CA GLY A 285 -12.69 -11.69 22.39
C GLY A 285 -12.40 -12.70 23.49
N PRO A 286 -11.36 -13.53 23.32
CA PRO A 286 -11.02 -14.59 24.29
C PRO A 286 -10.63 -14.06 25.67
N ARG A 287 -9.96 -12.92 25.73
CA ARG A 287 -9.41 -12.33 26.96
C ARG A 287 -10.13 -11.06 27.42
N TRP A 288 -11.01 -10.50 26.58
CA TRP A 288 -11.65 -9.22 26.87
C TRP A 288 -12.96 -9.05 26.12
N ALA A 289 -13.90 -8.40 26.77
CA ALA A 289 -15.10 -7.84 26.16
C ALA A 289 -15.24 -6.38 26.62
N GLY A 290 -15.45 -5.47 25.67
CA GLY A 290 -15.51 -4.05 25.98
C GLY A 290 -15.88 -3.20 24.78
N GLU A 291 -15.95 -1.89 25.00
CA GLU A 291 -16.27 -0.92 23.97
C GLU A 291 -14.98 -0.34 23.35
N VAL A 292 -14.99 -0.16 22.05
CA VAL A 292 -13.92 0.46 21.25
C VAL A 292 -14.44 1.72 20.63
N HIS A 293 -13.68 2.81 20.75
CA HIS A 293 -13.97 4.09 20.12
C HIS A 293 -12.84 4.43 19.16
N LEU A 294 -13.15 4.52 17.87
CA LEU A 294 -12.20 4.96 16.84
C LEU A 294 -12.55 6.36 16.38
N GLN A 295 -11.55 7.19 16.16
CA GLN A 295 -11.72 8.48 15.46
C GLN A 295 -11.89 8.30 13.93
N LEU A 296 -11.80 7.07 13.44
CA LEU A 296 -11.92 6.71 12.03
C LEU A 296 -13.39 6.42 11.70
N PRO A 297 -14.03 7.17 10.77
CA PRO A 297 -15.42 6.94 10.38
C PRO A 297 -15.55 5.70 9.48
N GLY A 298 -16.72 5.06 9.54
CA GLY A 298 -17.12 3.99 8.63
C GLY A 298 -16.97 2.59 9.16
N ALA A 299 -18.00 1.76 8.93
CA ALA A 299 -18.09 0.39 9.43
C ALA A 299 -16.93 -0.53 8.94
N PHE A 300 -16.30 -0.25 7.79
CA PHE A 300 -15.13 -1.01 7.35
C PHE A 300 -13.92 -0.82 8.28
N ASN A 301 -13.83 0.30 9.03
CA ASN A 301 -12.78 0.47 10.03
C ASN A 301 -12.98 -0.40 11.26
N VAL A 302 -14.17 -0.93 11.50
CA VAL A 302 -14.39 -1.99 12.48
C VAL A 302 -13.57 -3.23 12.14
N TYR A 303 -13.61 -3.67 10.87
CA TYR A 303 -12.79 -4.81 10.42
C TYR A 303 -11.29 -4.55 10.58
N ASN A 304 -10.82 -3.33 10.26
CA ASN A 304 -9.42 -2.95 10.42
C ASN A 304 -9.00 -2.99 11.90
N ALA A 305 -9.87 -2.53 12.80
CA ALA A 305 -9.61 -2.57 14.24
C ALA A 305 -9.69 -4.00 14.81
N LEU A 306 -10.65 -4.82 14.36
CA LEU A 306 -10.73 -6.22 14.76
C LEU A 306 -9.49 -7.01 14.34
N ALA A 307 -8.97 -6.74 13.13
CA ALA A 307 -7.72 -7.33 12.66
C ALA A 307 -6.53 -6.95 13.56
N ALA A 308 -6.43 -5.68 13.98
CA ALA A 308 -5.40 -5.22 14.90
C ALA A 308 -5.60 -5.78 16.35
N LEU A 309 -6.85 -5.96 16.80
CA LEU A 309 -7.15 -6.62 18.06
C LEU A 309 -6.83 -8.11 18.03
N ALA A 310 -7.13 -8.79 16.92
CA ALA A 310 -6.75 -10.19 16.73
C ALA A 310 -5.22 -10.36 16.71
N LEU A 311 -4.48 -9.39 16.15
CA LEU A 311 -3.02 -9.34 16.27
C LEU A 311 -2.61 -9.13 17.75
N ALA A 312 -3.29 -8.27 18.50
CA ALA A 312 -3.02 -8.07 19.91
C ALA A 312 -3.24 -9.34 20.74
N GLU A 313 -4.22 -10.20 20.36
CA GLU A 313 -4.39 -11.54 20.93
C GLU A 313 -3.19 -12.47 20.62
N VAL A 314 -2.65 -12.40 19.40
CA VAL A 314 -1.45 -13.18 19.01
C VAL A 314 -0.21 -12.73 19.77
N GLU A 315 -0.02 -11.42 19.93
CA GLU A 315 1.12 -10.78 20.58
C GLU A 315 0.96 -10.69 22.11
N GLU A 316 -0.09 -11.27 22.68
CA GLU A 316 -0.40 -11.28 24.11
C GLU A 316 -0.51 -9.87 24.74
N ILE A 317 -0.83 -8.87 23.92
CA ILE A 317 -1.08 -7.50 24.37
C ILE A 317 -2.42 -7.46 25.09
N ASP A 318 -2.51 -6.67 26.16
CA ASP A 318 -3.79 -6.42 26.83
C ASP A 318 -4.78 -5.77 25.86
N PRO A 319 -5.92 -6.42 25.53
CA PRO A 319 -6.83 -5.92 24.50
C PRO A 319 -7.46 -4.57 24.84
N ALA A 320 -7.67 -4.25 26.12
CA ALA A 320 -8.20 -2.95 26.52
C ALA A 320 -7.17 -1.83 26.25
N THR A 321 -5.89 -2.10 26.53
CA THR A 321 -4.78 -1.18 26.21
C THR A 321 -4.66 -1.00 24.68
N ALA A 322 -4.75 -2.08 23.91
CA ALA A 322 -4.72 -2.00 22.45
C ALA A 322 -5.91 -1.19 21.90
N ALA A 323 -7.12 -1.44 22.39
CA ALA A 323 -8.34 -0.72 22.00
C ALA A 323 -8.24 0.79 22.29
N ALA A 324 -7.79 1.16 23.50
CA ALA A 324 -7.59 2.55 23.89
C ALA A 324 -6.56 3.25 22.99
N ALA A 325 -5.45 2.57 22.67
CA ALA A 325 -4.41 3.12 21.79
C ALA A 325 -4.89 3.33 20.37
N MET A 326 -5.66 2.39 19.80
CA MET A 326 -6.27 2.55 18.48
C MET A 326 -7.22 3.75 18.44
N GLY A 327 -7.94 4.03 19.53
CA GLY A 327 -8.78 5.21 19.68
C GLY A 327 -8.03 6.55 19.61
N THR A 328 -6.71 6.57 19.79
CA THR A 328 -5.88 7.77 19.67
C THR A 328 -5.43 8.05 18.22
N VAL A 329 -5.67 7.13 17.30
CA VAL A 329 -5.31 7.30 15.88
C VAL A 329 -6.32 8.27 15.24
N ALA A 330 -5.92 9.53 15.11
CA ALA A 330 -6.79 10.60 14.61
C ALA A 330 -7.12 10.48 13.12
N GLY A 331 -6.29 9.77 12.35
CA GLY A 331 -6.47 9.56 10.91
C GLY A 331 -5.31 8.80 10.30
N VAL A 332 -5.53 8.30 9.11
CA VAL A 332 -4.49 7.71 8.26
C VAL A 332 -4.38 8.57 7.02
N PRO A 333 -3.20 9.12 6.69
CA PRO A 333 -3.07 10.05 5.57
C PRO A 333 -3.67 9.51 4.28
N GLY A 334 -4.57 10.29 3.66
CA GLY A 334 -5.25 9.90 2.42
C GLY A 334 -6.21 8.72 2.52
N ARG A 335 -6.70 8.38 3.73
CA ARG A 335 -7.70 7.33 3.97
C ARG A 335 -8.84 7.90 4.80
N MET A 336 -9.94 8.25 4.16
CA MET A 336 -11.07 8.95 4.79
C MET A 336 -10.60 10.16 5.63
N GLU A 337 -9.54 10.81 5.19
CA GLU A 337 -8.91 11.92 5.90
C GLU A 337 -9.78 13.18 5.78
N ARG A 338 -10.23 13.67 6.90
CA ARG A 338 -11.07 14.88 6.94
C ARG A 338 -10.21 16.13 6.86
N ILE A 339 -10.59 17.07 5.99
CA ILE A 339 -10.00 18.41 5.89
C ILE A 339 -11.01 19.39 6.49
N ASP A 340 -10.60 20.03 7.57
CA ASP A 340 -11.43 21.02 8.28
C ASP A 340 -10.62 22.31 8.49
N VAL A 341 -11.15 23.39 7.95
CA VAL A 341 -10.63 24.77 8.10
C VAL A 341 -11.76 25.73 8.45
N GLY A 342 -12.86 25.23 9.06
CA GLY A 342 -14.01 26.03 9.48
C GLY A 342 -15.10 26.18 8.42
N GLN A 343 -15.05 25.45 7.31
CA GLN A 343 -16.11 25.45 6.29
C GLN A 343 -17.38 24.72 6.81
N PRO A 344 -18.60 25.10 6.36
CA PRO A 344 -19.86 24.52 6.82
C PRO A 344 -20.26 23.20 6.15
N PHE A 345 -19.34 22.57 5.40
CA PHE A 345 -19.51 21.31 4.68
C PHE A 345 -18.31 20.39 4.93
N GLY A 346 -18.49 19.10 4.74
CA GLY A 346 -17.41 18.11 4.86
C GLY A 346 -16.49 18.13 3.63
N VAL A 347 -15.17 17.95 3.84
CA VAL A 347 -14.21 17.61 2.79
C VAL A 347 -13.42 16.41 3.26
N VAL A 348 -13.43 15.35 2.45
CA VAL A 348 -12.79 14.05 2.76
C VAL A 348 -11.85 13.68 1.62
N VAL A 349 -10.61 13.33 1.96
CA VAL A 349 -9.61 12.82 1.02
C VAL A 349 -9.49 11.31 1.18
N ASP A 350 -9.59 10.55 0.07
CA ASP A 350 -9.44 9.10 0.07
C ASP A 350 -8.68 8.58 -1.15
N TYR A 351 -8.07 7.44 -1.00
CA TYR A 351 -7.30 6.77 -2.07
C TYR A 351 -8.17 5.88 -2.97
N ALA A 352 -9.49 5.84 -2.80
CA ALA A 352 -10.40 5.02 -3.60
C ALA A 352 -10.23 5.33 -5.11
N HIS A 353 -9.68 4.36 -5.84
CA HIS A 353 -9.31 4.49 -7.27
C HIS A 353 -9.83 3.32 -8.12
N THR A 354 -10.75 2.51 -7.56
CA THR A 354 -11.48 1.45 -8.26
C THR A 354 -12.98 1.64 -8.07
N ALA A 355 -13.81 1.03 -8.92
CA ALA A 355 -15.27 1.13 -8.81
C ALA A 355 -15.78 0.60 -7.45
N ASP A 356 -15.22 -0.52 -6.97
CA ASP A 356 -15.60 -1.12 -5.68
C ASP A 356 -15.20 -0.25 -4.49
N SER A 357 -13.93 0.23 -4.45
CA SER A 357 -13.48 1.12 -3.37
C SER A 357 -14.23 2.44 -3.36
N LEU A 358 -14.50 3.02 -4.53
CA LEU A 358 -15.30 4.25 -4.66
C LEU A 358 -16.73 4.04 -4.15
N ALA A 359 -17.36 2.91 -4.51
CA ALA A 359 -18.69 2.55 -4.02
C ALA A 359 -18.72 2.40 -2.49
N LYS A 360 -17.72 1.75 -1.90
CA LYS A 360 -17.60 1.58 -0.44
C LYS A 360 -17.51 2.93 0.27
N VAL A 361 -16.64 3.83 -0.22
CA VAL A 361 -16.46 5.17 0.38
C VAL A 361 -17.72 6.01 0.23
N LEU A 362 -18.34 6.07 -0.96
CA LEU A 362 -19.57 6.84 -1.18
C LEU A 362 -20.73 6.34 -0.32
N ARG A 363 -20.92 5.01 -0.22
CA ARG A 363 -21.96 4.40 0.66
C ARG A 363 -21.69 4.70 2.13
N THR A 364 -20.43 4.78 2.54
CA THR A 364 -20.05 5.15 3.91
C THR A 364 -20.35 6.60 4.19
N LEU A 365 -20.05 7.52 3.26
CA LEU A 365 -20.29 8.95 3.43
C LEU A 365 -21.77 9.34 3.31
N ARG A 366 -22.54 8.60 2.51
CA ARG A 366 -23.97 8.95 2.27
C ARG A 366 -24.80 9.13 3.55
N PRO A 367 -24.83 8.18 4.51
CA PRO A 367 -25.58 8.35 5.76
C PRO A 367 -24.99 9.43 6.69
N LEU A 368 -23.73 9.81 6.49
CA LEU A 368 -23.02 10.83 7.28
C LEU A 368 -23.17 12.24 6.68
N THR A 369 -23.75 12.36 5.48
CA THR A 369 -23.93 13.60 4.73
C THR A 369 -25.38 14.07 4.84
N ALA A 370 -25.60 15.22 5.48
CA ALA A 370 -26.94 15.77 5.64
C ALA A 370 -27.49 16.37 4.33
N GLY A 371 -26.62 16.93 3.50
CA GLY A 371 -26.90 17.55 2.22
C GLY A 371 -26.51 16.66 1.02
N ARG A 372 -25.90 17.29 0.02
CA ARG A 372 -25.44 16.62 -1.20
C ARG A 372 -24.07 15.99 -1.00
N LEU A 373 -23.87 14.81 -1.60
CA LEU A 373 -22.59 14.15 -1.71
C LEU A 373 -21.98 14.48 -3.08
N ILE A 374 -20.85 15.15 -3.07
CA ILE A 374 -20.09 15.61 -4.24
C ILE A 374 -18.83 14.75 -4.36
N VAL A 375 -18.54 14.21 -5.52
CA VAL A 375 -17.31 13.41 -5.71
C VAL A 375 -16.44 14.03 -6.79
N VAL A 376 -15.12 14.15 -6.49
CA VAL A 376 -14.08 14.60 -7.42
C VAL A 376 -13.09 13.43 -7.56
N PHE A 377 -12.91 12.90 -8.78
CA PHE A 377 -12.04 11.76 -9.01
C PHE A 377 -11.60 11.64 -10.46
N GLY A 378 -10.58 10.81 -10.69
CA GLY A 378 -10.07 10.47 -12.01
C GLY A 378 -9.65 9.02 -12.10
N SER A 379 -8.80 8.70 -13.08
CA SER A 379 -8.19 7.38 -13.23
C SER A 379 -6.80 7.51 -13.84
N ALA A 380 -5.86 6.66 -13.37
CA ALA A 380 -4.51 6.63 -13.94
C ALA A 380 -4.50 6.11 -15.38
N GLY A 381 -3.62 6.70 -16.19
CA GLY A 381 -3.24 6.19 -17.51
C GLY A 381 -2.35 4.95 -17.41
N GLU A 382 -2.23 4.23 -18.52
CA GLU A 382 -1.43 3.00 -18.64
C GLU A 382 -1.81 1.91 -17.61
N ARG A 383 -3.08 1.95 -17.17
CA ARG A 383 -3.70 1.02 -16.22
C ARG A 383 -4.98 0.45 -16.81
N ASP A 384 -5.69 -0.37 -16.02
CA ASP A 384 -6.96 -0.96 -16.42
C ASP A 384 -7.96 0.10 -16.93
N ARG A 385 -8.22 0.06 -18.23
CA ARG A 385 -9.17 0.96 -18.93
C ARG A 385 -10.61 0.56 -18.67
N VAL A 386 -10.87 -0.72 -18.41
CA VAL A 386 -12.23 -1.27 -18.23
C VAL A 386 -12.89 -0.69 -16.96
N LYS A 387 -12.09 -0.36 -15.95
CA LYS A 387 -12.61 0.24 -14.71
C LYS A 387 -13.19 1.66 -14.90
N ARG A 388 -12.74 2.42 -15.93
CA ARG A 388 -13.09 3.85 -16.11
C ARG A 388 -14.60 4.08 -16.22
N PRO A 389 -15.33 3.45 -17.16
CA PRO A 389 -16.78 3.61 -17.23
C PRO A 389 -17.51 3.06 -15.99
N ALA A 390 -16.97 2.00 -15.36
CA ALA A 390 -17.56 1.44 -14.14
C ALA A 390 -17.46 2.42 -12.96
N MET A 391 -16.33 3.15 -12.82
CA MET A 391 -16.16 4.20 -11.80
C MET A 391 -17.15 5.36 -12.05
N GLY A 392 -17.29 5.81 -13.30
CA GLY A 392 -18.25 6.85 -13.67
C GLY A 392 -19.69 6.47 -13.32
N ARG A 393 -20.10 5.23 -13.63
CA ARG A 393 -21.41 4.70 -13.28
C ARG A 393 -21.64 4.72 -11.77
N VAL A 394 -20.72 4.16 -11.00
CA VAL A 394 -20.80 4.12 -9.53
C VAL A 394 -20.90 5.53 -8.94
N ALA A 395 -20.14 6.48 -9.44
CA ALA A 395 -20.19 7.87 -9.00
C ALA A 395 -21.59 8.48 -9.25
N ALA A 396 -22.15 8.30 -10.45
CA ALA A 396 -23.46 8.82 -10.80
C ALA A 396 -24.64 8.16 -10.03
N GLU A 397 -24.49 6.88 -9.65
CA GLU A 397 -25.49 6.15 -8.88
C GLU A 397 -25.49 6.50 -7.38
N LEU A 398 -24.32 6.88 -6.81
CA LEU A 398 -24.15 7.00 -5.37
C LEU A 398 -23.86 8.43 -4.87
N ALA A 399 -23.44 9.33 -5.76
CA ALA A 399 -23.24 10.75 -5.44
C ALA A 399 -24.31 11.62 -6.13
N ASP A 400 -24.55 12.81 -5.57
CA ASP A 400 -25.47 13.79 -6.14
C ASP A 400 -24.82 14.61 -7.26
N LEU A 401 -23.53 14.92 -7.10
CA LEU A 401 -22.73 15.70 -8.05
C LEU A 401 -21.40 14.97 -8.33
N VAL A 402 -21.03 14.92 -9.59
CA VAL A 402 -19.84 14.23 -10.08
C VAL A 402 -18.92 15.20 -10.82
N VAL A 403 -17.66 15.30 -10.41
CA VAL A 403 -16.61 16.06 -11.08
C VAL A 403 -15.51 15.10 -11.47
N VAL A 404 -15.32 14.89 -12.76
CA VAL A 404 -14.27 14.02 -13.33
C VAL A 404 -13.06 14.88 -13.66
N THR A 405 -11.86 14.40 -13.31
CA THR A 405 -10.63 15.17 -13.46
C THR A 405 -9.40 14.27 -13.62
N ASP A 406 -8.24 14.84 -13.93
CA ASP A 406 -6.99 14.09 -14.01
C ASP A 406 -6.62 13.50 -12.64
N GLU A 407 -6.10 12.28 -12.67
CA GLU A 407 -5.46 11.63 -11.54
C GLU A 407 -3.95 11.46 -11.80
N ASP A 408 -3.58 10.67 -12.79
CA ASP A 408 -2.19 10.36 -13.19
C ASP A 408 -2.19 9.99 -14.68
N PRO A 409 -2.40 10.94 -15.61
CA PRO A 409 -2.60 10.61 -17.04
C PRO A 409 -1.43 9.85 -17.67
N ARG A 410 -0.20 10.11 -17.22
CA ARG A 410 1.04 9.51 -17.75
C ARG A 410 1.19 9.77 -19.25
N LEU A 411 1.43 8.73 -20.05
CA LEU A 411 1.59 8.85 -21.51
C LEU A 411 0.24 8.82 -22.27
N GLU A 412 -0.89 8.63 -21.57
CA GLU A 412 -2.22 8.72 -22.20
C GLU A 412 -2.73 10.18 -22.22
N ASP A 413 -3.67 10.44 -23.10
CA ASP A 413 -4.42 11.70 -23.12
C ASP A 413 -5.36 11.76 -21.91
N GLY A 414 -5.11 12.70 -20.97
CA GLY A 414 -5.90 12.88 -19.75
C GLY A 414 -7.37 13.15 -20.07
N HIS A 415 -7.66 13.99 -21.06
CA HIS A 415 -9.03 14.28 -21.45
C HIS A 415 -9.77 13.03 -21.96
N ALA A 416 -9.11 12.17 -22.73
CA ALA A 416 -9.71 10.91 -23.20
C ALA A 416 -9.97 9.93 -22.03
N ILE A 417 -9.12 9.94 -20.98
CA ILE A 417 -9.37 9.16 -19.74
C ILE A 417 -10.63 9.68 -19.05
N ASN A 418 -10.71 10.99 -18.87
CA ASN A 418 -11.81 11.66 -18.19
C ASN A 418 -13.14 11.46 -18.93
N GLU A 419 -13.15 11.56 -20.25
CA GLU A 419 -14.32 11.28 -21.06
C GLU A 419 -14.78 9.81 -20.96
N ALA A 420 -13.88 8.85 -20.93
CA ALA A 420 -14.25 7.44 -20.74
C ALA A 420 -14.93 7.20 -19.36
N ILE A 421 -14.56 7.94 -18.32
CA ILE A 421 -15.24 7.92 -17.03
C ILE A 421 -16.62 8.59 -17.16
N ALA A 422 -16.68 9.78 -17.79
CA ALA A 422 -17.90 10.55 -17.95
C ALA A 422 -18.95 9.83 -18.80
N GLU A 423 -18.55 9.06 -19.82
CA GLU A 423 -19.44 8.19 -20.57
C GLU A 423 -20.18 7.18 -19.66
N GLY A 424 -19.46 6.57 -18.71
CA GLY A 424 -20.06 5.68 -17.72
C GLY A 424 -21.08 6.38 -16.83
N ALA A 425 -20.77 7.62 -16.41
CA ALA A 425 -21.68 8.46 -15.62
C ALA A 425 -22.93 8.88 -16.41
N ARG A 426 -22.76 9.30 -17.67
CA ARG A 426 -23.89 9.65 -18.57
C ARG A 426 -24.79 8.44 -18.82
N ALA A 427 -24.22 7.24 -19.00
CA ALA A 427 -24.99 6.00 -19.15
C ALA A 427 -25.81 5.65 -17.91
N ALA A 428 -25.41 6.10 -16.72
CA ALA A 428 -26.15 6.01 -15.47
C ALA A 428 -27.10 7.18 -15.21
N GLY A 429 -27.27 8.11 -16.16
CA GLY A 429 -28.24 9.20 -16.10
C GLY A 429 -27.68 10.55 -15.65
N ALA A 430 -26.36 10.68 -15.45
CA ALA A 430 -25.75 11.98 -15.19
C ALA A 430 -25.82 12.92 -16.39
N ARG A 431 -25.90 14.22 -16.16
CA ARG A 431 -26.10 15.27 -17.17
C ARG A 431 -25.03 16.35 -17.07
N ASP A 432 -24.33 16.59 -18.17
CA ASP A 432 -23.32 17.63 -18.24
C ASP A 432 -23.86 19.00 -17.82
N GLY A 433 -23.08 19.73 -17.06
CA GLY A 433 -23.43 21.06 -16.54
C GLY A 433 -24.58 21.10 -15.50
N THR A 434 -25.14 19.93 -15.14
CA THR A 434 -26.21 19.82 -14.13
C THR A 434 -25.73 19.07 -12.89
N ASN A 435 -25.26 17.84 -13.08
CA ASN A 435 -24.71 17.00 -12.03
C ASN A 435 -23.45 16.22 -12.47
N LEU A 436 -22.91 16.53 -13.64
CA LEU A 436 -21.65 16.01 -14.17
C LEU A 436 -20.83 17.14 -14.77
N TRP A 437 -19.56 17.22 -14.40
CA TRP A 437 -18.55 18.10 -14.98
C TRP A 437 -17.28 17.33 -15.28
N VAL A 438 -16.65 17.62 -16.43
CA VAL A 438 -15.32 17.14 -16.81
C VAL A 438 -14.39 18.33 -16.79
N ILE A 439 -13.45 18.36 -15.87
CA ILE A 439 -12.49 19.46 -15.65
C ILE A 439 -11.11 18.83 -15.52
N ASP A 440 -10.31 18.87 -16.57
CA ASP A 440 -9.03 18.15 -16.63
C ASP A 440 -8.05 18.60 -15.54
N ASP A 441 -7.91 19.91 -15.31
CA ASP A 441 -7.08 20.44 -14.22
C ASP A 441 -7.69 20.09 -12.85
N ARG A 442 -6.98 19.24 -12.09
CA ARG A 442 -7.47 18.72 -10.81
C ARG A 442 -7.66 19.81 -9.76
N ARG A 443 -6.80 20.83 -9.75
CA ARG A 443 -6.97 21.99 -8.83
C ARG A 443 -8.24 22.77 -9.16
N ALA A 444 -8.49 23.03 -10.43
CA ALA A 444 -9.71 23.70 -10.86
C ALA A 444 -10.95 22.85 -10.58
N ALA A 445 -10.87 21.52 -10.69
CA ALA A 445 -11.95 20.61 -10.35
C ALA A 445 -12.28 20.64 -8.84
N ILE A 446 -11.28 20.70 -7.97
CA ILE A 446 -11.44 20.84 -6.51
C ILE A 446 -12.07 22.21 -6.20
N ALA A 447 -11.56 23.29 -6.78
CA ALA A 447 -12.12 24.64 -6.62
C ALA A 447 -13.58 24.70 -7.07
N HIS A 448 -13.92 24.05 -8.20
CA HIS A 448 -15.29 23.96 -8.70
C HIS A 448 -16.20 23.22 -7.72
N ALA A 449 -15.77 22.07 -7.19
CA ALA A 449 -16.54 21.31 -6.21
C ALA A 449 -16.78 22.11 -4.91
N ILE A 450 -15.76 22.84 -4.43
CA ILE A 450 -15.88 23.75 -3.27
C ILE A 450 -16.91 24.87 -3.56
N GLY A 451 -16.88 25.43 -4.77
CA GLY A 451 -17.84 26.45 -5.18
C GLY A 451 -19.29 25.97 -5.30
N LEU A 452 -19.50 24.65 -5.51
CA LEU A 452 -20.82 24.03 -5.54
C LEU A 452 -21.37 23.69 -4.16
N ALA A 453 -20.48 23.49 -3.16
CA ALA A 453 -20.84 22.97 -1.85
C ALA A 453 -21.56 24.01 -0.99
N GLY A 454 -22.64 23.59 -0.34
CA GLY A 454 -23.39 24.33 0.65
C GLY A 454 -23.30 23.66 2.04
N ALA A 455 -23.90 24.33 3.04
CA ALA A 455 -23.92 23.82 4.40
C ALA A 455 -24.53 22.39 4.47
N GLY A 456 -23.86 21.47 5.12
CA GLY A 456 -24.28 20.08 5.26
C GLY A 456 -23.92 19.16 4.08
N ASP A 457 -23.37 19.69 2.98
CA ASP A 457 -22.83 18.88 1.88
C ASP A 457 -21.52 18.18 2.31
N THR A 458 -21.11 17.16 1.55
CA THR A 458 -19.80 16.54 1.71
C THR A 458 -19.12 16.40 0.35
N ILE A 459 -17.88 16.84 0.24
CA ILE A 459 -17.01 16.63 -0.93
C ILE A 459 -16.09 15.47 -0.64
N LEU A 460 -16.09 14.47 -1.51
CA LEU A 460 -15.09 13.39 -1.55
C LEU A 460 -14.07 13.69 -2.64
N LEU A 461 -12.80 13.86 -2.26
CA LEU A 461 -11.65 13.94 -3.16
C LEU A 461 -11.02 12.54 -3.23
N ALA A 462 -11.30 11.79 -4.31
CA ALA A 462 -10.91 10.40 -4.45
C ALA A 462 -9.79 10.19 -5.49
N GLY A 463 -9.05 9.10 -5.34
CA GLY A 463 -8.00 8.63 -6.24
C GLY A 463 -6.59 8.94 -5.76
N LYS A 464 -6.27 10.18 -5.45
CA LYS A 464 -4.91 10.60 -5.07
C LYS A 464 -4.54 10.26 -3.62
N GLY A 465 -5.48 10.39 -2.69
CA GLY A 465 -5.23 10.09 -1.28
C GLY A 465 -3.96 10.78 -0.74
N HIS A 466 -2.93 9.99 -0.43
CA HIS A 466 -1.65 10.42 0.13
C HIS A 466 -0.56 10.69 -0.93
N GLU A 467 -0.81 10.44 -2.20
CA GLU A 467 0.20 10.53 -3.26
C GLU A 467 0.75 11.95 -3.42
N GLY A 468 2.08 12.07 -3.43
CA GLY A 468 2.82 13.34 -3.48
C GLY A 468 3.07 13.89 -4.88
N SER A 469 2.43 13.36 -5.92
CA SER A 469 2.64 13.81 -7.30
C SER A 469 1.54 13.40 -8.27
N ILE A 470 1.44 14.14 -9.38
CA ILE A 470 0.71 13.77 -10.61
C ILE A 470 1.72 13.64 -11.76
N PHE A 471 1.58 12.61 -12.61
CA PHE A 471 2.43 12.39 -13.77
C PHE A 471 1.73 12.81 -15.05
N TYR A 472 2.33 13.77 -15.75
CA TYR A 472 1.98 14.18 -17.10
C TYR A 472 3.10 13.76 -18.05
N GLY A 473 2.89 12.73 -18.84
CA GLY A 473 3.95 12.06 -19.59
C GLY A 473 4.96 11.44 -18.63
N ILE A 474 6.23 11.83 -18.78
CA ILE A 474 7.35 11.46 -17.90
C ILE A 474 7.61 12.50 -16.81
N GLU A 475 6.92 13.65 -16.84
CA GLU A 475 7.09 14.74 -15.90
C GLU A 475 6.35 14.43 -14.58
N LYS A 476 7.09 14.40 -13.48
CA LYS A 476 6.55 14.28 -12.13
C LYS A 476 6.30 15.69 -11.60
N ARG A 477 5.02 16.08 -11.44
CA ARG A 477 4.63 17.36 -10.83
C ARG A 477 4.26 17.12 -9.37
N TRP A 478 4.72 18.01 -8.50
CA TRP A 478 4.36 17.97 -7.09
C TRP A 478 2.84 18.07 -6.91
N TRP A 479 2.30 17.29 -6.00
CA TRP A 479 0.90 17.29 -5.61
C TRP A 479 0.77 16.85 -4.15
N ASP A 480 -0.10 17.46 -3.40
CA ASP A 480 -0.63 16.96 -2.14
C ASP A 480 -2.11 17.35 -2.07
N GLU A 481 -2.98 16.35 -2.17
CA GLU A 481 -4.44 16.54 -2.24
C GLU A 481 -4.96 17.34 -1.05
N ARG A 482 -4.41 17.08 0.14
CA ARG A 482 -4.80 17.73 1.40
C ARG A 482 -4.40 19.20 1.42
N GLU A 483 -3.20 19.49 0.99
CA GLU A 483 -2.68 20.84 0.91
C GLU A 483 -3.41 21.66 -0.16
N VAL A 484 -3.65 21.08 -1.32
CA VAL A 484 -4.43 21.72 -2.39
C VAL A 484 -5.86 22.00 -1.92
N ALA A 485 -6.52 21.03 -1.26
CA ALA A 485 -7.86 21.25 -0.70
C ALA A 485 -7.87 22.40 0.30
N ARG A 486 -6.89 22.49 1.22
CA ARG A 486 -6.79 23.62 2.18
C ARG A 486 -6.58 24.96 1.47
N GLN A 487 -5.74 24.99 0.44
CA GLN A 487 -5.47 26.21 -0.34
C GLN A 487 -6.72 26.69 -1.08
N GLU A 488 -7.47 25.78 -1.71
CA GLU A 488 -8.70 26.14 -2.42
C GLU A 488 -9.83 26.56 -1.46
N LEU A 489 -9.94 25.90 -0.29
CA LEU A 489 -10.84 26.36 0.78
C LEU A 489 -10.47 27.76 1.28
N ALA A 490 -9.19 28.04 1.49
CA ALA A 490 -8.72 29.36 1.87
C ALA A 490 -9.00 30.43 0.79
N THR A 491 -8.85 30.07 -0.48
CA THR A 491 -9.18 30.93 -1.63
C THR A 491 -10.69 31.22 -1.69
N ALA A 492 -11.53 30.25 -1.34
CA ALA A 492 -12.99 30.43 -1.20
C ALA A 492 -13.41 31.19 0.04
N GLY A 493 -12.47 31.62 0.89
CA GLY A 493 -12.73 32.48 2.06
C GLY A 493 -12.84 31.74 3.40
N PHE A 494 -12.67 30.40 3.41
CA PHE A 494 -12.63 29.61 4.65
C PHE A 494 -11.21 29.61 5.22
N LYS A 495 -11.07 29.94 6.51
CA LYS A 495 -9.77 29.93 7.21
C LYS A 495 -9.99 29.31 8.56
N ALA A 496 -9.10 28.41 8.97
CA ALA A 496 -9.06 27.96 10.34
C ALA A 496 -8.88 29.18 11.26
N ASP A 497 -9.75 29.33 12.24
CA ASP A 497 -9.52 30.26 13.33
C ASP A 497 -8.23 29.82 14.04
N GLY A 498 -7.21 30.70 14.05
CA GLY A 498 -5.87 30.46 14.54
C GLY A 498 -5.77 30.15 16.03
#